data_6e389724f2f277e2daf89eb02f696b96
#
_entry.id   6e389724f2f277e2daf89eb02f696b96
#
_cell.length_a   1.000
_cell.length_b   1.000
_cell.length_c   1.000
_cell.angle_alpha   90.00
_cell.angle_beta   90.00
_cell.angle_gamma   90.00
#
_symmetry.space_group_name_H-M   'P 1'
#
loop_
_entity.id
_entity.type
_entity.pdbx_description
1 polymer ?
#
loop_
_entity_poly.entity_id
_entity_poly.type
_entity_poly.pdbx_seq_one_letter_code
_entity_poly.pdbx_strand_id
1 'polypeptide(L)'
;MAGVATGLEPYFSYSYYRSGRLGKFIEVKAAIVEEYLKRNKKAKADKMPEWFVSTMELTAEEHVDVQCIIQRWIDSSISKTVNAPKGYTVEQVQKVYERLYKGGAKGGTVYVDGSRDAQVLTLTNEENDLEKVTVDEAMKVAV
;
A
#
# COMPACT_ATOMS: atom_id res chain seq x y z
N MET A 1 8.12 -7.03 12.68
CA MET A 1 8.50 -7.41 11.29
C MET A 1 9.96 -7.02 11.07
N ALA A 2 10.71 -7.78 10.31
CA ALA A 2 12.17 -7.62 10.15
C ALA A 2 12.61 -6.38 9.33
N GLY A 3 11.71 -5.48 8.99
CA GLY A 3 12.01 -4.26 8.24
C GLY A 3 12.46 -4.44 6.80
N VAL A 4 12.28 -5.62 6.22
CA VAL A 4 12.83 -5.99 4.90
C VAL A 4 11.79 -5.93 3.80
N ALA A 5 10.52 -6.22 4.08
CA ALA A 5 9.43 -6.20 3.10
C ALA A 5 8.05 -6.11 3.76
N THR A 6 7.05 -5.69 3.00
CA THR A 6 5.65 -5.64 3.40
C THR A 6 4.88 -6.94 3.08
N GLY A 7 5.58 -8.03 2.80
CA GLY A 7 5.02 -9.26 2.26
C GLY A 7 4.73 -9.12 0.78
N LEU A 8 3.53 -9.55 0.33
CA LEU A 8 3.07 -9.39 -1.06
C LEU A 8 2.45 -8.02 -1.34
N GLU A 9 2.28 -7.19 -0.32
CA GLU A 9 1.69 -5.87 -0.53
C GLU A 9 2.72 -4.92 -1.14
N PRO A 10 2.41 -4.27 -2.27
CA PRO A 10 3.22 -3.16 -2.75
C PRO A 10 3.16 -2.00 -1.76
N TYR A 11 4.11 -1.10 -1.81
CA TYR A 11 4.03 0.12 -1.04
C TYR A 11 2.83 0.95 -1.49
N PHE A 12 2.06 1.48 -0.54
CA PHE A 12 0.93 2.37 -0.82
C PHE A 12 1.41 3.61 -1.61
N SER A 13 2.50 4.18 -1.18
CA SER A 13 3.24 5.25 -1.84
C SER A 13 4.70 5.21 -1.38
N TYR A 14 5.59 5.86 -2.07
CA TYR A 14 7.00 5.98 -1.68
C TYR A 14 7.21 6.85 -0.42
N SER A 15 6.28 7.75 -0.17
CA SER A 15 6.13 8.50 1.07
C SER A 15 4.64 8.69 1.36
N TYR A 16 4.19 8.41 2.57
CA TYR A 16 2.80 8.55 2.98
C TYR A 16 2.70 8.78 4.50
N TYR A 17 1.56 9.29 4.93
CA TYR A 17 1.24 9.45 6.34
C TYR A 17 0.39 8.29 6.84
N ARG A 18 0.77 7.73 7.98
CA ARG A 18 0.03 6.67 8.64
C ARG A 18 -0.56 7.17 9.94
N SER A 19 -1.87 6.98 10.12
CA SER A 19 -2.52 7.22 11.41
C SER A 19 -2.03 6.24 12.46
N GLY A 20 -1.52 6.77 13.56
CA GLY A 20 -1.10 6.00 14.73
C GLY A 20 -2.21 5.86 15.77
N ARG A 21 -2.01 4.97 16.76
CA ARG A 21 -2.95 4.74 17.87
C ARG A 21 -3.29 5.99 18.69
N LEU A 22 -2.44 7.01 18.64
CA LEU A 22 -2.58 8.27 19.39
C LEU A 22 -3.19 9.41 18.53
N GLY A 23 -3.81 9.09 17.39
CA GLY A 23 -4.40 10.08 16.49
C GLY A 23 -3.38 10.95 15.75
N LYS A 24 -2.08 10.66 15.85
CA LYS A 24 -1.02 11.40 15.18
C LYS A 24 -0.62 10.71 13.88
N PHE A 25 -0.33 11.51 12.85
CA PHE A 25 0.16 11.00 11.57
C PHE A 25 1.68 10.93 11.55
N ILE A 26 2.22 9.76 11.26
CA ILE A 26 3.65 9.50 11.16
C ILE A 26 4.00 9.39 9.68
N GLU A 27 4.93 10.21 9.20
CA GLU A 27 5.47 10.08 7.85
C GLU A 27 6.28 8.79 7.73
N VAL A 28 5.93 7.97 6.75
CA VAL A 28 6.62 6.71 6.43
C VAL A 28 7.23 6.85 5.05
N LYS A 29 8.55 6.65 4.96
CA LYS A 29 9.30 6.63 3.69
C LYS A 29 9.76 5.21 3.40
N ALA A 30 9.69 4.83 2.13
CA ALA A 30 10.19 3.55 1.69
C ALA A 30 11.73 3.55 1.67
N ALA A 31 12.36 2.80 2.55
CA ALA A 31 13.83 2.76 2.69
C ALA A 31 14.53 2.38 1.38
N ILE A 32 13.93 1.48 0.58
CA ILE A 32 14.48 1.07 -0.71
C ILE A 32 14.54 2.24 -1.71
N VAL A 33 13.58 3.16 -1.66
CA VAL A 33 13.57 4.37 -2.50
C VAL A 33 14.70 5.31 -2.09
N GLU A 34 14.87 5.52 -0.79
CA GLU A 34 15.98 6.34 -0.29
C GLU A 34 17.34 5.75 -0.68
N GLU A 35 17.50 4.44 -0.58
CA GLU A 35 18.72 3.75 -0.99
C GLU A 35 18.97 3.88 -2.49
N TYR A 36 17.93 3.73 -3.30
CA TYR A 36 18.03 3.92 -4.74
C TYR A 36 18.47 5.34 -5.12
N LEU A 37 17.87 6.36 -4.50
CA LEU A 37 18.21 7.76 -4.74
C LEU A 37 19.65 8.09 -4.28
N LYS A 38 20.11 7.52 -3.16
CA LYS A 38 21.51 7.66 -2.70
C LYS A 38 22.51 7.09 -3.71
N ARG A 39 22.18 5.95 -4.33
CA ARG A 39 23.04 5.29 -5.34
C ARG A 39 22.97 5.96 -6.71
N ASN A 40 21.84 6.57 -7.04
CA ASN A 40 21.57 7.16 -8.35
C ASN A 40 21.35 8.68 -8.24
N LYS A 41 22.42 9.44 -8.07
CA LYS A 41 22.38 10.90 -7.86
C LYS A 41 21.64 11.72 -8.92
N LYS A 42 21.39 11.14 -10.13
CA LYS A 42 20.63 11.78 -11.20
C LYS A 42 19.12 11.46 -11.13
N ALA A 43 18.71 10.47 -10.34
CA ALA A 43 17.32 10.11 -10.14
C ALA A 43 16.62 11.13 -9.25
N LYS A 44 15.34 11.36 -9.53
CA LYS A 44 14.47 12.24 -8.74
C LYS A 44 13.30 11.43 -8.19
N ALA A 45 12.83 11.80 -7.00
CA ALA A 45 11.73 11.11 -6.34
C ALA A 45 10.39 11.21 -7.08
N ASP A 46 10.21 12.25 -7.87
CA ASP A 46 9.04 12.51 -8.72
C ASP A 46 9.08 11.78 -10.08
N LYS A 47 10.24 11.22 -10.44
CA LYS A 47 10.45 10.50 -11.69
C LYS A 47 11.25 9.23 -11.47
N MET A 48 10.59 8.25 -10.85
CA MET A 48 11.17 6.93 -10.63
C MET A 48 11.10 6.07 -11.91
N PRO A 49 11.98 5.07 -12.08
CA PRO A 49 11.89 4.11 -13.18
C PRO A 49 10.56 3.34 -13.15
N GLU A 50 10.08 2.89 -14.32
CA GLU A 50 8.80 2.17 -14.49
C GLU A 50 8.64 0.90 -13.63
N TRP A 51 9.74 0.30 -13.19
CA TRP A 51 9.71 -0.87 -12.32
C TRP A 51 9.53 -0.53 -10.83
N PHE A 52 9.57 0.76 -10.45
CA PHE A 52 9.07 1.21 -9.16
C PHE A 52 7.58 1.44 -9.28
N VAL A 53 6.79 0.55 -8.71
CA VAL A 53 5.33 0.58 -8.79
C VAL A 53 4.74 0.68 -7.40
N SER A 54 3.85 1.64 -7.20
CA SER A 54 3.06 1.80 -5.98
C SER A 54 1.71 1.10 -6.10
N THR A 55 1.03 0.93 -4.97
CA THR A 55 -0.27 0.26 -4.89
C THR A 55 -1.31 0.83 -5.86
N MET A 56 -1.36 2.15 -6.02
CA MET A 56 -2.38 2.82 -6.82
C MET A 56 -2.06 2.86 -8.32
N GLU A 57 -0.85 2.47 -8.71
CA GLU A 57 -0.44 2.35 -10.11
C GLU A 57 -0.75 0.96 -10.68
N LEU A 58 -1.10 0.00 -9.82
CA LEU A 58 -1.49 -1.35 -10.21
C LEU A 58 -2.99 -1.45 -10.41
N THR A 59 -3.39 -2.23 -11.42
CA THR A 59 -4.79 -2.62 -11.62
C THR A 59 -5.23 -3.67 -10.61
N ALA A 60 -6.54 -3.80 -10.40
CA ALA A 60 -7.08 -4.82 -9.53
C ALA A 60 -6.72 -6.25 -10.01
N GLU A 61 -6.67 -6.44 -11.33
CA GLU A 61 -6.28 -7.69 -11.97
C GLU A 61 -4.82 -8.07 -11.64
N GLU A 62 -3.89 -7.12 -11.70
CA GLU A 62 -2.49 -7.35 -11.37
C GLU A 62 -2.30 -7.73 -9.90
N HIS A 63 -3.03 -7.06 -8.99
CA HIS A 63 -3.05 -7.45 -7.58
C HIS A 63 -3.49 -8.90 -7.38
N VAL A 64 -4.57 -9.32 -8.08
CA VAL A 64 -5.12 -10.68 -8.00
C VAL A 64 -4.14 -11.69 -8.59
N ASP A 65 -3.57 -11.41 -9.75
CA ASP A 65 -2.70 -12.33 -10.47
C ASP A 65 -1.46 -12.67 -9.67
N VAL A 66 -0.80 -11.68 -9.06
CA VAL A 66 0.33 -11.90 -8.16
C VAL A 66 -0.05 -12.82 -6.99
N GLN A 67 -1.20 -12.57 -6.35
CA GLN A 67 -1.68 -13.41 -5.27
C GLN A 67 -1.94 -14.85 -5.72
N CYS A 68 -2.63 -15.03 -6.84
CA CYS A 68 -2.98 -16.35 -7.37
C CYS A 68 -1.74 -17.16 -7.80
N ILE A 69 -0.76 -16.51 -8.42
CA ILE A 69 0.48 -17.18 -8.83
C ILE A 69 1.22 -17.71 -7.61
N ILE A 70 1.35 -16.92 -6.55
CA ILE A 70 2.09 -17.32 -5.35
C ILE A 70 1.28 -18.31 -4.50
N GLN A 71 -0.07 -18.19 -4.47
CA GLN A 71 -0.93 -19.12 -3.73
C GLN A 71 -0.75 -20.58 -4.13
N ARG A 72 -0.33 -20.86 -5.38
CA ARG A 72 -0.05 -22.23 -5.85
C ARG A 72 1.06 -22.94 -5.08
N TRP A 73 1.93 -22.17 -4.41
CA TRP A 73 3.12 -22.65 -3.71
C TRP A 73 3.01 -22.50 -2.19
N ILE A 74 1.88 -22.00 -1.70
CA ILE A 74 1.66 -21.73 -0.27
C ILE A 74 0.41 -22.47 0.20
N ASP A 75 0.56 -23.30 1.24
CA ASP A 75 -0.54 -24.09 1.80
C ASP A 75 -1.56 -23.22 2.55
N SER A 76 -1.09 -22.22 3.29
CA SER A 76 -1.96 -21.29 4.01
C SER A 76 -2.58 -20.25 3.07
N SER A 77 -3.73 -19.69 3.46
CA SER A 77 -4.31 -18.55 2.75
C SER A 77 -3.39 -17.33 2.82
N ILE A 78 -3.23 -16.66 1.69
CA ILE A 78 -2.49 -15.41 1.60
C ILE A 78 -3.43 -14.25 1.96
N SER A 79 -3.01 -13.42 2.92
CA SER A 79 -3.70 -12.16 3.22
C SER A 79 -3.11 -11.05 2.36
N LYS A 80 -3.83 -10.69 1.29
CA LYS A 80 -3.47 -9.60 0.40
C LYS A 80 -4.69 -8.74 0.09
N THR A 81 -4.49 -7.42 0.10
CA THR A 81 -5.51 -6.45 -0.30
C THR A 81 -5.41 -6.12 -1.78
N VAL A 82 -6.52 -6.20 -2.49
CA VAL A 82 -6.70 -5.59 -3.81
C VAL A 82 -7.16 -4.17 -3.58
N ASN A 83 -6.32 -3.20 -3.92
CA ASN A 83 -6.67 -1.78 -3.81
C ASN A 83 -7.32 -1.33 -5.12
N ALA A 84 -8.51 -0.78 -5.01
CA ALA A 84 -9.30 -0.30 -6.12
C ALA A 84 -9.53 1.21 -6.00
N PRO A 85 -9.57 1.94 -7.14
CA PRO A 85 -9.75 3.38 -7.12
C PRO A 85 -11.14 3.78 -6.63
N LYS A 86 -11.27 5.03 -6.22
CA LYS A 86 -12.56 5.62 -5.83
C LYS A 86 -13.59 5.49 -6.97
N GLY A 87 -14.81 5.10 -6.60
CA GLY A 87 -15.90 4.88 -7.56
C GLY A 87 -15.93 3.49 -8.18
N TYR A 88 -15.11 2.56 -7.70
CA TYR A 88 -15.14 1.17 -8.14
C TYR A 88 -16.51 0.54 -7.81
N THR A 89 -17.19 -0.02 -8.81
CA THR A 89 -18.56 -0.50 -8.67
C THR A 89 -18.66 -1.89 -8.03
N VAL A 90 -19.86 -2.24 -7.56
CA VAL A 90 -20.13 -3.58 -6.99
C VAL A 90 -19.84 -4.69 -8.02
N GLU A 91 -20.20 -4.47 -9.28
CA GLU A 91 -19.94 -5.42 -10.37
C GLU A 91 -18.44 -5.60 -10.64
N GLN A 92 -17.66 -4.54 -10.49
CA GLN A 92 -16.20 -4.62 -10.60
C GLN A 92 -15.60 -5.38 -9.42
N VAL A 93 -16.07 -5.13 -8.21
CA VAL A 93 -15.68 -5.89 -7.01
C VAL A 93 -16.03 -7.37 -7.17
N GLN A 94 -17.22 -7.68 -7.69
CA GLN A 94 -17.62 -9.07 -7.97
C GLN A 94 -16.62 -9.74 -8.92
N LYS A 95 -16.25 -9.08 -10.01
CA LYS A 95 -15.26 -9.62 -10.97
C LYS A 95 -13.90 -9.90 -10.31
N VAL A 96 -13.47 -9.07 -9.36
CA VAL A 96 -12.24 -9.32 -8.59
C VAL A 96 -12.35 -10.62 -7.79
N TYR A 97 -13.45 -10.84 -7.06
CA TYR A 97 -13.65 -12.08 -6.31
C TYR A 97 -13.79 -13.30 -7.23
N GLU A 98 -14.48 -13.18 -8.37
CA GLU A 98 -14.54 -14.25 -9.36
C GLU A 98 -13.16 -14.61 -9.92
N ARG A 99 -12.31 -13.62 -10.18
CA ARG A 99 -10.93 -13.83 -10.64
C ARG A 99 -10.07 -14.51 -9.57
N LEU A 100 -10.17 -14.08 -8.30
CA LEU A 100 -9.52 -14.72 -7.16
C LEU A 100 -9.90 -16.19 -7.05
N TYR A 101 -11.20 -16.50 -7.12
CA TYR A 101 -11.72 -17.86 -7.06
C TYR A 101 -11.20 -18.71 -8.23
N LYS A 102 -11.34 -18.23 -9.46
CA LYS A 102 -10.85 -18.92 -10.68
C LYS A 102 -9.34 -19.11 -10.68
N GLY A 103 -8.61 -18.17 -10.11
CA GLY A 103 -7.15 -18.21 -9.96
C GLY A 103 -6.65 -19.14 -8.86
N GLY A 104 -7.55 -19.70 -8.03
CA GLY A 104 -7.20 -20.61 -6.94
C GLY A 104 -6.74 -19.93 -5.67
N ALA A 105 -7.03 -18.65 -5.47
CA ALA A 105 -6.79 -17.99 -4.20
C ALA A 105 -7.69 -18.56 -3.09
N LYS A 106 -7.16 -18.74 -1.89
CA LYS A 106 -7.89 -19.28 -0.73
C LYS A 106 -8.62 -18.20 0.07
N GLY A 107 -8.42 -16.95 -0.26
CA GLY A 107 -9.09 -15.78 0.32
C GLY A 107 -8.73 -14.53 -0.45
N GLY A 108 -9.41 -13.43 -0.18
CA GLY A 108 -9.11 -12.14 -0.79
C GLY A 108 -9.80 -11.01 -0.08
N THR A 109 -9.19 -9.84 -0.12
CA THR A 109 -9.73 -8.61 0.45
C THR A 109 -9.71 -7.53 -0.63
N VAL A 110 -10.80 -6.80 -0.77
CA VAL A 110 -10.88 -5.63 -1.66
C VAL A 110 -11.05 -4.39 -0.81
N TYR A 111 -10.25 -3.37 -1.07
CA TYR A 111 -10.40 -2.05 -0.50
C TYR A 111 -10.63 -1.04 -1.63
N VAL A 112 -11.78 -0.39 -1.60
CA VAL A 112 -12.11 0.71 -2.52
C VAL A 112 -11.74 2.03 -1.86
N ASP A 113 -10.94 2.84 -2.53
CA ASP A 113 -10.51 4.13 -2.02
C ASP A 113 -11.71 5.04 -1.70
N GLY A 114 -11.66 5.72 -0.55
CA GLY A 114 -12.74 6.57 -0.08
C GLY A 114 -14.00 5.81 0.39
N SER A 115 -13.98 4.48 0.53
CA SER A 115 -15.12 3.70 1.03
C SER A 115 -15.29 3.73 2.55
N ARG A 116 -14.33 4.32 3.28
CA ARG A 116 -14.38 4.48 4.74
C ARG A 116 -14.24 5.95 5.13
N ASP A 117 -14.96 6.35 6.17
CA ASP A 117 -14.93 7.72 6.70
C ASP A 117 -13.57 8.12 7.27
N ALA A 118 -12.79 7.14 7.76
CA ALA A 118 -11.44 7.35 8.26
C ALA A 118 -10.43 6.53 7.44
N GLN A 119 -9.60 7.20 6.67
CA GLN A 119 -8.47 6.57 5.97
C GLN A 119 -7.30 6.40 6.93
N VAL A 120 -6.72 5.19 6.92
CA VAL A 120 -5.53 4.86 7.75
C VAL A 120 -4.24 5.38 7.10
N LEU A 121 -4.23 5.49 5.77
CA LEU A 121 -3.09 5.93 4.96
C LEU A 121 -3.52 7.10 4.08
N THR A 122 -2.72 8.18 4.07
CA THR A 122 -2.98 9.38 3.29
C THR A 122 -1.75 9.77 2.49
N LEU A 123 -1.95 10.22 1.24
CA LEU A 123 -0.87 10.70 0.39
C LEU A 123 -0.37 12.08 0.86
N THR A 124 0.91 12.33 0.65
CA THR A 124 1.56 13.61 1.04
C THR A 124 1.01 14.85 0.35
N ASN A 125 0.27 14.68 -0.75
CA ASN A 125 -0.26 15.78 -1.57
C ASN A 125 -1.68 16.22 -1.19
N GLU A 126 -2.34 15.57 -0.27
CA GLU A 126 -3.62 16.06 0.23
C GLU A 126 -3.36 17.17 1.26
N GLU A 127 -3.61 18.41 0.86
CA GLU A 127 -3.63 19.60 1.72
C GLU A 127 -4.80 19.50 2.73
N ASN A 128 -4.63 18.66 3.72
CA ASN A 128 -5.49 18.71 4.89
C ASN A 128 -4.64 19.06 6.09
N ASP A 129 -5.18 19.84 7.03
CA ASP A 129 -4.62 20.30 8.30
C ASP A 129 -4.18 19.15 9.23
N LEU A 130 -3.29 18.30 8.72
CA LEU A 130 -2.71 17.20 9.47
C LEU A 130 -1.52 17.74 10.28
N GLU A 131 -1.61 17.70 11.59
CA GLU A 131 -0.44 17.95 12.44
C GLU A 131 0.68 16.97 12.07
N LYS A 132 1.68 17.48 11.39
CA LYS A 132 2.88 16.72 11.02
C LYS A 132 3.73 16.50 12.27
N VAL A 133 3.78 15.28 12.75
CA VAL A 133 4.63 14.90 13.88
C VAL A 133 5.76 14.03 13.38
N THR A 134 6.99 14.39 13.71
CA THR A 134 8.16 13.55 13.41
C THR A 134 8.19 12.31 14.30
N VAL A 135 8.88 11.26 13.85
CA VAL A 135 9.05 10.01 14.62
C VAL A 135 9.63 10.28 16.00
N ASP A 136 10.57 11.25 16.10
CA ASP A 136 11.21 11.65 17.36
C ASP A 136 10.23 12.31 18.34
N GLU A 137 9.26 13.08 17.83
CA GLU A 137 8.22 13.70 18.66
C GLU A 137 7.19 12.66 19.11
N ALA A 138 6.85 11.70 18.24
CA ALA A 138 5.96 10.60 18.60
C ALA A 138 6.55 9.68 19.67
N MET A 139 7.87 9.47 19.68
CA MET A 139 8.57 8.70 20.71
C MET A 139 8.61 9.40 22.08
N LYS A 140 8.67 10.72 22.11
CA LYS A 140 8.69 11.49 23.38
C LYS A 140 7.38 11.47 24.15
N VAL A 141 6.27 11.15 23.48
CA VAL A 141 4.93 11.09 24.11
C VAL A 141 4.59 9.68 24.61
N ALA A 142 5.40 8.68 24.24
CA ALA A 142 5.17 7.27 24.61
C ALA A 142 5.94 6.81 25.88
N VAL A 143 6.55 7.76 26.63
CA VAL A 143 7.25 7.47 27.90
C VAL A 143 6.42 7.95 29.08
#